data_67d77c16834f93d491e8b258fb15106a
#
_entry.id   67d77c16834f93d491e8b258fb15106a
#
_cell.length_a   1.000
_cell.length_b   1.000
_cell.length_c   1.000
_cell.angle_alpha   90.00
_cell.angle_beta   90.00
_cell.angle_gamma   90.00
#
_symmetry.space_group_name_H-M   'P 1'
#
loop_
_entity.id
_entity.type
_entity.pdbx_description
1 polymer ?
#
loop_
_entity_poly.entity_id
_entity_poly.type
_entity_poly.pdbx_seq_one_letter_code
_entity_poly.pdbx_strand_id
1 'polypeptide(L)'
;MIHLSTEKIKLKSSSQELFDFLGQTSNMAEIISFKKTKHVQVNGDNITFILKWAARFNFSITAITEEYVLIESTEEVPFATAIRFDIESEKKESHITVHAETDTSPVIDFTFESKVKTWVSAIVENLKEKFG
;
A
#
# COMPACT_ATOMS: atom_id res chain seq x y z
N MET A 1 -1.69 10.96 14.42
CA MET A 1 -1.16 10.35 13.20
C MET A 1 -0.75 8.90 13.45
N ILE A 2 -1.15 8.02 12.55
CA ILE A 2 -0.74 6.61 12.61
C ILE A 2 0.45 6.41 11.70
N HIS A 3 1.49 5.75 12.20
CA HIS A 3 2.70 5.46 11.45
C HIS A 3 3.08 3.99 11.69
N LEU A 4 2.99 3.16 10.67
CA LEU A 4 3.26 1.74 10.75
C LEU A 4 4.31 1.32 9.72
N SER A 5 5.17 0.38 10.11
CA SER A 5 6.16 -0.21 9.22
C SER A 5 6.21 -1.72 9.45
N THR A 6 6.36 -2.46 8.36
CA THR A 6 6.54 -3.91 8.44
C THR A 6 8.01 -4.27 8.63
N GLU A 7 8.26 -5.52 8.95
CA GLU A 7 9.60 -6.09 8.86
C GLU A 7 9.98 -6.23 7.37
N LYS A 8 11.25 -6.41 7.10
CA LYS A 8 11.71 -6.72 5.75
C LYS A 8 11.19 -8.08 5.32
N ILE A 9 10.60 -8.14 4.15
CA ILE A 9 10.06 -9.36 3.57
C ILE A 9 10.92 -9.75 2.39
N LYS A 10 11.40 -10.99 2.39
CA LYS A 10 12.18 -11.52 1.28
C LYS A 10 11.24 -12.04 0.19
N LEU A 11 11.44 -11.57 -1.04
CA LEU A 11 10.67 -12.00 -2.21
C LEU A 11 11.60 -12.60 -3.26
N LYS A 12 11.10 -13.56 -4.01
CA LYS A 12 11.90 -14.27 -5.03
C LYS A 12 12.12 -13.46 -6.30
N SER A 13 11.31 -12.45 -6.53
CA SER A 13 11.43 -11.60 -7.71
C SER A 13 12.53 -10.58 -7.55
N SER A 14 13.13 -10.16 -8.67
CA SER A 14 14.12 -9.09 -8.67
C SER A 14 13.46 -7.74 -8.34
N SER A 15 14.27 -6.77 -7.91
CA SER A 15 13.76 -5.43 -7.66
C SER A 15 13.16 -4.81 -8.92
N GLN A 16 13.75 -5.05 -10.09
CA GLN A 16 13.22 -4.53 -11.35
C GLN A 16 11.82 -5.05 -11.63
N GLU A 17 11.58 -6.34 -11.43
CA GLU A 17 10.25 -6.94 -11.60
C GLU A 17 9.23 -6.32 -10.66
N LEU A 18 9.63 -6.07 -9.39
CA LEU A 18 8.76 -5.45 -8.41
C LEU A 18 8.43 -4.00 -8.77
N PHE A 19 9.44 -3.21 -9.20
CA PHE A 19 9.20 -1.83 -9.62
C PHE A 19 8.30 -1.78 -10.86
N ASP A 20 8.53 -2.64 -11.83
CA ASP A 20 7.71 -2.70 -13.04
C ASP A 20 6.26 -3.07 -12.71
N PHE A 21 6.07 -4.01 -11.80
CA PHE A 21 4.74 -4.44 -11.39
C PHE A 21 4.03 -3.36 -10.57
N LEU A 22 4.64 -2.88 -9.50
CA LEU A 22 4.02 -1.92 -8.57
C LEU A 22 3.87 -0.53 -9.18
N GLY A 23 4.63 -0.21 -10.20
CA GLY A 23 4.54 1.07 -10.90
C GLY A 23 3.31 1.19 -11.80
N GLN A 24 2.52 0.14 -11.96
CA GLN A 24 1.31 0.15 -12.77
C GLN A 24 0.08 0.21 -11.87
N THR A 25 -0.80 1.16 -12.15
CA THR A 25 -1.98 1.42 -11.32
C THR A 25 -2.87 0.20 -11.10
N SER A 26 -3.16 -0.56 -12.14
CA SER A 26 -3.98 -1.78 -12.03
C SER A 26 -3.34 -2.83 -11.12
N ASN A 27 -2.03 -2.99 -11.22
CA ASN A 27 -1.29 -3.95 -10.39
C ASN A 27 -1.24 -3.50 -8.95
N MET A 28 -1.02 -2.20 -8.72
CA MET A 28 -1.03 -1.62 -7.38
C MET A 28 -2.41 -1.82 -6.72
N ALA A 29 -3.48 -1.63 -7.47
CA ALA A 29 -4.84 -1.85 -6.97
C ALA A 29 -5.02 -3.28 -6.47
N GLU A 30 -4.46 -4.26 -7.17
CA GLU A 30 -4.50 -5.66 -6.78
C GLU A 30 -3.78 -5.91 -5.45
N ILE A 31 -2.63 -5.28 -5.26
CA ILE A 31 -1.80 -5.45 -4.07
C ILE A 31 -2.43 -4.82 -2.82
N ILE A 32 -3.06 -3.66 -2.96
CA ILE A 32 -3.66 -2.96 -1.81
C ILE A 32 -5.09 -3.38 -1.51
N SER A 33 -5.68 -4.23 -2.34
CA SER A 33 -7.05 -4.73 -2.13
C SER A 33 -7.05 -5.96 -1.23
N PHE A 34 -8.08 -6.08 -0.41
CA PHE A 34 -8.29 -7.26 0.44
C PHE A 34 -9.79 -7.40 0.76
N LYS A 35 -10.16 -8.38 1.58
CA LYS A 35 -11.57 -8.70 1.85
C LYS A 35 -12.43 -7.55 2.38
N LYS A 36 -11.82 -6.52 2.97
CA LYS A 36 -12.52 -5.35 3.50
C LYS A 36 -12.67 -4.22 2.49
N THR A 37 -12.03 -4.32 1.33
CA THR A 37 -12.19 -3.33 0.26
C THR A 37 -13.38 -3.69 -0.61
N LYS A 38 -14.19 -2.70 -0.95
CA LYS A 38 -15.37 -2.86 -1.79
C LYS A 38 -15.35 -1.87 -2.94
N HIS A 39 -15.95 -2.25 -4.05
CA HIS A 39 -16.08 -1.40 -5.23
C HIS A 39 -14.75 -0.85 -5.73
N VAL A 40 -13.75 -1.73 -5.83
CA VAL A 40 -12.41 -1.36 -6.33
C VAL A 40 -12.53 -1.00 -7.82
N GLN A 41 -12.11 0.20 -8.16
CA GLN A 41 -12.12 0.70 -9.53
C GLN A 41 -10.80 1.38 -9.86
N VAL A 42 -10.33 1.16 -11.08
CA VAL A 42 -9.14 1.83 -11.60
C VAL A 42 -9.59 2.73 -12.75
N ASN A 43 -9.38 4.03 -12.59
CA ASN A 43 -9.72 5.05 -13.59
C ASN A 43 -8.47 5.85 -13.91
N GLY A 44 -7.80 5.52 -15.02
CA GLY A 44 -6.54 6.16 -15.38
C GLY A 44 -5.49 5.91 -14.30
N ASP A 45 -5.03 6.98 -13.66
CA ASP A 45 -4.01 6.91 -12.61
C ASP A 45 -4.58 6.77 -11.19
N ASN A 46 -5.90 6.67 -11.09
CA ASN A 46 -6.58 6.64 -9.79
C ASN A 46 -7.10 5.25 -9.45
N ILE A 47 -6.94 4.88 -8.18
CA ILE A 47 -7.51 3.66 -7.59
C ILE A 47 -8.52 4.12 -6.55
N THR A 48 -9.79 3.75 -6.74
CA THR A 48 -10.87 4.12 -5.83
C THR A 48 -11.47 2.87 -5.21
N PHE A 49 -11.71 2.89 -3.90
CA PHE A 49 -12.39 1.81 -3.21
C PHE A 49 -13.04 2.32 -1.92
N ILE A 50 -13.91 1.49 -1.35
CA ILE A 50 -14.54 1.75 -0.07
C ILE A 50 -13.98 0.74 0.92
N LEU A 51 -13.44 1.23 2.04
CA LEU A 51 -13.09 0.38 3.17
C LEU A 51 -14.30 0.26 4.09
N LYS A 52 -14.67 -0.96 4.43
CA LYS A 52 -15.88 -1.26 5.18
C LYS A 52 -15.95 -0.53 6.53
N TRP A 53 -14.81 -0.23 7.13
CA TRP A 53 -14.73 0.38 8.46
C TRP A 53 -14.39 1.87 8.44
N ALA A 54 -14.17 2.45 7.29
CA ALA A 54 -13.76 3.86 7.20
C ALA A 54 -14.66 4.63 6.23
N ALA A 55 -14.24 4.71 4.98
CA ALA A 55 -14.92 5.51 3.99
C ALA A 55 -14.34 5.21 2.61
N ARG A 56 -14.68 6.06 1.67
CA ARG A 56 -14.13 6.00 0.32
C ARG A 56 -12.70 6.51 0.31
N PHE A 57 -11.81 5.75 -0.31
CA PHE A 57 -10.44 6.16 -0.56
C PHE A 57 -10.17 6.28 -2.05
N ASN A 58 -9.29 7.19 -2.39
CA ASN A 58 -8.85 7.43 -3.74
C ASN A 58 -7.34 7.62 -3.71
N PHE A 59 -6.60 6.67 -4.28
CA PHE A 59 -5.14 6.68 -4.29
C PHE A 59 -4.60 6.86 -5.69
N SER A 60 -3.40 7.41 -5.78
CA SER A 60 -2.62 7.40 -7.01
C SER A 60 -1.16 7.13 -6.68
N ILE A 61 -0.42 6.61 -7.67
CA ILE A 61 1.03 6.45 -7.54
C ILE A 61 1.64 7.82 -7.75
N THR A 62 2.26 8.38 -6.71
CA THR A 62 2.79 9.74 -6.73
C THR A 62 4.29 9.82 -6.91
N ALA A 63 5.01 8.71 -6.66
CA ALA A 63 6.44 8.66 -6.89
C ALA A 63 6.90 7.24 -7.17
N ILE A 64 7.83 7.11 -8.10
CA ILE A 64 8.57 5.88 -8.38
C ILE A 64 10.01 6.30 -8.46
N THR A 65 10.83 5.82 -7.52
CA THR A 65 12.26 6.13 -7.48
C THR A 65 13.06 4.83 -7.61
N GLU A 66 14.37 4.91 -7.51
CA GLU A 66 15.23 3.73 -7.51
C GLU A 66 15.13 2.94 -6.21
N GLU A 67 14.51 3.50 -5.18
CA GLU A 67 14.43 2.92 -3.85
C GLU A 67 13.02 2.54 -3.43
N TYR A 68 11.99 3.22 -3.95
CA TYR A 68 10.62 2.99 -3.49
C TYR A 68 9.55 3.33 -4.53
N VAL A 69 8.36 2.80 -4.28
CA VAL A 69 7.11 3.22 -4.94
C VAL A 69 6.22 3.80 -3.85
N LEU A 70 5.66 4.97 -4.11
CA LEU A 70 4.80 5.68 -3.16
C LEU A 70 3.41 5.88 -3.75
N ILE A 71 2.39 5.53 -2.97
CA ILE A 71 1.00 5.89 -3.28
C ILE A 71 0.48 6.83 -2.20
N GLU A 72 -0.30 7.81 -2.61
CA GLU A 72 -0.89 8.78 -1.70
C GLU A 72 -2.37 8.96 -2.02
N SER A 73 -3.17 9.18 -0.98
CA SER A 73 -4.59 9.49 -1.15
C SER A 73 -4.75 10.90 -1.68
N THR A 74 -5.83 11.11 -2.42
CA THR A 74 -6.20 12.44 -2.91
C THR A 74 -6.89 13.26 -1.82
N GLU A 75 -7.12 14.55 -2.08
CA GLU A 75 -7.68 15.48 -1.11
C GLU A 75 -9.11 15.16 -0.65
N GLU A 76 -9.85 14.35 -1.39
CA GLU A 76 -11.26 14.06 -1.12
C GLU A 76 -11.50 12.94 -0.12
N VAL A 77 -10.46 12.45 0.53
CA VAL A 77 -10.59 11.35 1.49
C VAL A 77 -10.62 11.90 2.92
N PRO A 78 -11.30 11.19 3.85
CA PRO A 78 -11.41 11.67 5.23
C PRO A 78 -10.07 11.73 5.98
N PHE A 79 -9.12 10.86 5.61
CA PHE A 79 -7.81 10.81 6.25
C PHE A 79 -6.72 10.70 5.19
N ALA A 80 -5.86 11.71 5.13
CA ALA A 80 -4.71 11.66 4.23
C ALA A 80 -3.85 10.44 4.58
N THR A 81 -3.65 9.58 3.60
CA THR A 81 -2.93 8.31 3.79
C THR A 81 -1.86 8.16 2.72
N ALA A 82 -0.68 7.70 3.13
CA ALA A 82 0.41 7.39 2.22
C ALA A 82 0.93 5.99 2.52
N ILE A 83 1.21 5.22 1.47
CA ILE A 83 1.81 3.89 1.60
C ILE A 83 3.05 3.86 0.72
N ARG A 84 4.20 3.57 1.33
CA ARG A 84 5.47 3.48 0.62
C ARG A 84 6.00 2.06 0.66
N PHE A 85 6.39 1.58 -0.50
CA PHE A 85 7.01 0.26 -0.69
C PHE A 85 8.49 0.47 -0.94
N ASP A 86 9.31 0.27 0.10
CA ASP A 86 10.76 0.36 -0.01
C ASP A 86 11.29 -0.98 -0.53
N ILE A 87 12.05 -0.95 -1.60
CA ILE A 87 12.52 -2.14 -2.31
C ILE A 87 14.04 -2.14 -2.37
N GLU A 88 14.65 -3.20 -1.84
CA GLU A 88 16.10 -3.39 -1.86
C GLU A 88 16.44 -4.63 -2.68
N SER A 89 17.46 -4.52 -3.53
CA SER A 89 17.96 -5.65 -4.33
C SER A 89 18.87 -6.53 -3.49
N GLU A 90 18.75 -7.84 -3.67
CA GLU A 90 19.68 -8.82 -3.11
C GLU A 90 19.92 -9.90 -4.17
N LYS A 91 20.94 -9.72 -5.03
CA LYS A 91 21.21 -10.61 -6.16
C LYS A 91 20.00 -10.70 -7.10
N LYS A 92 19.41 -11.88 -7.25
CA LYS A 92 18.22 -12.10 -8.08
C LYS A 92 16.90 -11.97 -7.31
N GLU A 93 17.00 -11.73 -6.01
CA GLU A 93 15.87 -11.58 -5.12
C GLU A 93 15.76 -10.14 -4.64
N SER A 94 14.79 -9.87 -3.81
CA SER A 94 14.61 -8.54 -3.25
C SER A 94 14.02 -8.59 -1.85
N HIS A 95 14.18 -7.51 -1.12
CA HIS A 95 13.52 -7.29 0.16
C HIS A 95 12.58 -6.11 0.02
N ILE A 96 11.41 -6.21 0.59
CA ILE A 96 10.44 -5.13 0.59
C ILE A 96 10.02 -4.78 2.01
N THR A 97 9.90 -3.49 2.29
CA THR A 97 9.37 -2.98 3.55
C THR A 97 8.20 -2.06 3.20
N VAL A 98 7.06 -2.26 3.86
CA VAL A 98 5.86 -1.44 3.63
C VAL A 98 5.71 -0.47 4.79
N HIS A 99 5.60 0.82 4.47
CA HIS A 99 5.36 1.89 5.44
C HIS A 99 4.01 2.53 5.15
N ALA A 100 3.19 2.70 6.17
CA ALA A 100 1.90 3.36 6.04
C ALA A 100 1.81 4.52 7.03
N GLU A 101 1.34 5.66 6.54
CA GLU A 101 1.05 6.84 7.35
C GLU A 101 -0.39 7.27 7.12
N THR A 102 -1.12 7.52 8.20
CA THR A 102 -2.48 8.05 8.12
C THR A 102 -2.61 9.23 9.05
N ASP A 103 -3.03 10.37 8.50
CA ASP A 103 -3.18 11.61 9.28
C ASP A 103 -4.54 11.64 9.97
N THR A 104 -4.57 11.14 11.19
CA THR A 104 -5.77 11.09 12.03
C THR A 104 -5.52 11.83 13.33
N SER A 105 -6.60 12.22 14.02
CA SER A 105 -6.48 12.82 15.35
C SER A 105 -6.14 11.74 16.39
N PRO A 106 -5.51 12.09 17.53
CA PRO A 106 -5.17 11.11 18.57
C PRO A 106 -6.36 10.29 19.05
N VAL A 107 -7.55 10.85 19.07
CA VAL A 107 -8.77 10.15 19.50
C VAL A 107 -9.13 9.05 18.50
N ILE A 108 -8.98 9.31 17.21
CA ILE A 108 -9.27 8.36 16.15
C ILE A 108 -8.14 7.32 16.04
N ASP A 109 -6.89 7.72 16.27
CA ASP A 109 -5.73 6.82 16.22
C ASP A 109 -5.96 5.57 17.07
N PHE A 110 -6.52 5.75 18.26
CA PHE A 110 -6.73 4.66 19.19
C PHE A 110 -7.63 3.55 18.64
N THR A 111 -8.66 3.91 17.87
CA THR A 111 -9.61 2.95 17.29
C THR A 111 -9.23 2.51 15.89
N PHE A 112 -8.45 3.30 15.19
CA PHE A 112 -8.15 3.14 13.78
C PHE A 112 -6.86 2.36 13.51
N GLU A 113 -5.90 2.42 14.42
CA GLU A 113 -4.59 1.83 14.24
C GLU A 113 -4.63 0.32 13.96
N SER A 114 -5.43 -0.42 14.70
CA SER A 114 -5.56 -1.87 14.50
C SER A 114 -6.10 -2.22 13.11
N LYS A 115 -6.96 -1.36 12.57
CA LYS A 115 -7.56 -1.55 11.25
C LYS A 115 -6.56 -1.26 10.14
N VAL A 116 -5.76 -0.21 10.29
CA VAL A 116 -4.66 0.10 9.36
C VAL A 116 -3.63 -1.03 9.40
N LYS A 117 -3.32 -1.54 10.59
CA LYS A 117 -2.40 -2.66 10.77
C LYS A 117 -2.89 -3.91 10.04
N THR A 118 -4.19 -4.20 10.13
CA THR A 118 -4.81 -5.33 9.41
C THR A 118 -4.67 -5.15 7.89
N TRP A 119 -4.89 -3.95 7.41
CA TRP A 119 -4.75 -3.64 5.98
C TRP A 119 -3.31 -3.82 5.51
N VAL A 120 -2.35 -3.28 6.24
CA VAL A 120 -0.92 -3.42 5.92
C VAL A 120 -0.51 -4.90 5.92
N SER A 121 -1.00 -5.68 6.88
CA SER A 121 -0.75 -7.13 6.91
C SER A 121 -1.32 -7.84 5.69
N ALA A 122 -2.50 -7.42 5.22
CA ALA A 122 -3.10 -7.98 4.01
C ALA A 122 -2.27 -7.63 2.77
N ILE A 123 -1.73 -6.42 2.69
CA ILE A 123 -0.83 -6.00 1.61
C ILE A 123 0.40 -6.91 1.58
N VAL A 124 1.00 -7.17 2.74
CA VAL A 124 2.16 -8.06 2.86
C VAL A 124 1.81 -9.47 2.37
N GLU A 125 0.67 -10.01 2.77
CA GLU A 125 0.24 -11.33 2.32
C GLU A 125 0.03 -11.38 0.80
N ASN A 126 -0.55 -10.33 0.23
CA ASN A 126 -0.73 -10.23 -1.22
C ASN A 126 0.62 -10.25 -1.95
N LEU A 127 1.61 -9.53 -1.43
CA LEU A 127 2.96 -9.52 -1.99
C LEU A 127 3.60 -10.90 -1.91
N LYS A 128 3.46 -11.60 -0.79
CA LYS A 128 4.00 -12.96 -0.61
C LYS A 128 3.32 -13.96 -1.54
N GLU A 129 2.02 -13.88 -1.73
CA GLU A 129 1.29 -14.76 -2.65
C GLU A 129 1.73 -14.56 -4.09
N LYS A 130 2.01 -13.33 -4.47
CA LYS A 130 2.38 -12.99 -5.84
C LYS A 130 3.85 -13.27 -6.15
N PHE A 131 4.75 -12.97 -5.21
CA PHE A 131 6.19 -12.95 -5.44
C PHE A 131 7.02 -13.82 -4.47
N GLY A 132 6.36 -14.38 -3.49
CA GLY A 132 7.02 -15.17 -2.45
C GLY A 132 7.46 -16.61 -2.84
#